data_0b5f86e657dfc443b9d5b74cc42a5a34
#
_entry.id   0b5f86e657dfc443b9d5b74cc42a5a34
#
_cell.length_a   1.000
_cell.length_b   1.000
_cell.length_c   1.000
_cell.angle_alpha   90.00
_cell.angle_beta   90.00
_cell.angle_gamma   90.00
#
_symmetry.space_group_name_H-M   'P 1'
#
loop_
_entity.id
_entity.type
_entity.pdbx_description
1 polymer ?
#
loop_
_entity_poly.entity_id
_entity_poly.type
_entity_poly.pdbx_seq_one_letter_code
_entity_poly.pdbx_strand_id
1 'polypeptide(L)'
;MAGGAIESCSGHGLDDIERIEVHKSTDEVFILFKGNAVLVEAVVNGGNTTFHCEKMRKGVTYNIPAGTWHDIAMDLDVEIIIVEKSDTHKNDCEYLKLSQQERNDLYAMINKSLL
;
A
#
# COMPACT_ATOMS: atom_id res chain seq x y z
N MET A 1 -12.60 -5.87 17.15
CA MET A 1 -12.88 -6.88 16.13
C MET A 1 -12.36 -6.43 14.78
N ALA A 2 -11.70 -7.29 14.09
CA ALA A 2 -11.18 -6.98 12.78
C ALA A 2 -12.24 -7.19 11.71
N GLY A 3 -12.27 -6.31 10.73
CA GLY A 3 -13.03 -6.50 9.51
C GLY A 3 -12.11 -6.97 8.40
N GLY A 4 -12.69 -7.51 7.34
CA GLY A 4 -11.93 -7.95 6.17
C GLY A 4 -12.63 -7.57 4.89
N ALA A 5 -11.83 -7.37 3.85
CA ALA A 5 -12.35 -7.04 2.52
C ALA A 5 -11.44 -7.65 1.46
N ILE A 6 -12.02 -7.92 0.30
CA ILE A 6 -11.27 -8.31 -0.90
C ILE A 6 -11.37 -7.14 -1.87
N GLU A 7 -10.22 -6.64 -2.30
CA GLU A 7 -10.17 -5.52 -3.22
C GLU A 7 -9.49 -5.91 -4.52
N SER A 8 -9.92 -5.29 -5.60
CA SER A 8 -9.26 -5.35 -6.88
C SER A 8 -8.61 -4.00 -7.17
N CYS A 9 -7.86 -3.90 -8.25
CA CYS A 9 -6.90 -2.83 -8.50
C CYS A 9 -7.46 -1.45 -8.87
N SER A 10 -8.67 -1.10 -8.52
CA SER A 10 -9.22 0.21 -8.86
C SER A 10 -8.45 1.33 -8.12
N GLY A 11 -7.79 2.21 -8.85
CA GLY A 11 -7.04 3.33 -8.28
C GLY A 11 -5.69 2.95 -7.67
N HIS A 12 -5.24 1.71 -7.84
CA HIS A 12 -3.99 1.22 -7.27
C HIS A 12 -3.14 0.48 -8.30
N GLY A 13 -3.22 0.87 -9.57
CA GLY A 13 -2.40 0.26 -10.61
C GLY A 13 -0.92 0.50 -10.43
N LEU A 14 -0.10 -0.22 -11.21
CA LEU A 14 1.35 -0.17 -11.06
C LEU A 14 1.95 1.21 -11.35
N ASP A 15 1.23 2.06 -12.05
CA ASP A 15 1.69 3.40 -12.43
C ASP A 15 0.61 4.47 -12.22
N ASP A 16 -0.33 4.26 -11.30
CA ASP A 16 -1.37 5.24 -11.04
C ASP A 16 -1.57 5.58 -9.56
N ILE A 17 -0.61 5.27 -8.71
CA ILE A 17 -0.63 5.67 -7.31
C ILE A 17 -0.30 7.16 -7.22
N GLU A 18 -1.25 7.95 -6.74
CA GLU A 18 -1.08 9.40 -6.62
C GLU A 18 -0.86 9.85 -5.18
N ARG A 19 -1.16 8.98 -4.22
CA ARG A 19 -1.04 9.30 -2.80
C ARG A 19 -0.73 8.04 -2.01
N ILE A 20 -0.17 8.26 -0.83
CA ILE A 20 0.06 7.20 0.16
C ILE A 20 -0.80 7.48 1.38
N GLU A 21 -1.00 6.49 2.21
CA GLU A 21 -1.85 6.62 3.39
C GLU A 21 -1.17 6.10 4.65
N VAL A 22 -1.65 6.55 5.79
CA VAL A 22 -1.21 6.08 7.09
C VAL A 22 -2.43 5.88 7.99
N HIS A 23 -2.43 4.80 8.74
CA HIS A 23 -3.39 4.58 9.82
C HIS A 23 -2.67 4.79 11.13
N LYS A 24 -3.20 5.66 11.97
CA LYS A 24 -2.49 6.12 13.17
C LYS A 24 -2.64 5.19 14.36
N SER A 25 -3.79 4.51 14.46
CA SER A 25 -4.15 3.77 15.68
C SER A 25 -4.26 2.28 15.47
N THR A 26 -4.12 1.79 14.25
CA THR A 26 -4.31 0.37 13.96
C THR A 26 -3.31 -0.13 12.94
N ASP A 27 -2.92 -1.38 13.11
CA ASP A 27 -2.17 -2.09 12.08
C ASP A 27 -3.13 -2.54 10.97
N GLU A 28 -2.59 -2.72 9.78
CA GLU A 28 -3.30 -3.39 8.69
C GLU A 28 -2.55 -4.65 8.28
N VAL A 29 -3.30 -5.66 7.90
CA VAL A 29 -2.73 -6.92 7.43
C VAL A 29 -3.21 -7.18 6.02
N PHE A 30 -2.28 -7.55 5.15
CA PHE A 30 -2.58 -7.84 3.74
C PHE A 30 -2.14 -9.25 3.40
N ILE A 31 -2.97 -9.96 2.65
CA ILE A 31 -2.64 -11.28 2.12
C ILE A 31 -2.99 -11.30 0.64
N LEU A 32 -2.01 -11.59 -0.20
CA LEU A 32 -2.21 -11.69 -1.65
C LEU A 32 -2.71 -13.08 -2.00
N PHE A 33 -3.85 -13.15 -2.68
CA PHE A 33 -4.40 -14.41 -3.17
C PHE A 33 -4.09 -14.66 -4.64
N LYS A 34 -4.14 -13.62 -5.46
CA LYS A 34 -4.07 -13.78 -6.90
C LYS A 34 -3.39 -12.57 -7.52
N GLY A 35 -2.59 -12.80 -8.55
CA GLY A 35 -1.98 -11.75 -9.34
C GLY A 35 -0.64 -11.28 -8.79
N ASN A 36 -0.20 -10.12 -9.27
CA ASN A 36 1.05 -9.50 -8.87
C ASN A 36 0.78 -8.19 -8.17
N ALA A 37 1.38 -8.00 -7.01
CA ALA A 37 1.25 -6.78 -6.25
C ALA A 37 2.57 -6.42 -5.60
N VAL A 38 2.80 -5.13 -5.41
CA VAL A 38 3.98 -4.59 -4.74
C VAL A 38 3.52 -3.80 -3.53
N LEU A 39 4.03 -4.19 -2.37
CA LEU A 39 3.80 -3.45 -1.15
C LEU A 39 4.75 -2.27 -1.10
N VAL A 40 4.20 -1.08 -0.93
CA VAL A 40 4.97 0.17 -0.87
C VAL A 40 4.92 0.68 0.55
N GLU A 41 6.09 0.89 1.14
CA GLU A 41 6.22 1.60 2.40
C GLU A 41 7.00 2.88 2.16
N ALA A 42 6.70 3.92 2.93
CA ALA A 42 7.35 5.21 2.74
C ALA A 42 7.76 5.82 4.07
N VAL A 43 8.88 6.51 4.03
CA VAL A 43 9.35 7.34 5.14
C VAL A 43 9.25 8.80 4.69
N VAL A 44 8.46 9.58 5.42
CA VAL A 44 8.26 11.00 5.15
C VAL A 44 9.09 11.78 6.15
N ASN A 45 10.07 12.53 5.67
CA ASN A 45 11.02 13.21 6.53
C ASN A 45 11.35 14.60 5.96
N GLY A 46 10.82 15.63 6.63
CA GLY A 46 11.16 17.01 6.31
C GLY A 46 10.86 17.44 4.87
N GLY A 47 9.78 16.96 4.30
CA GLY A 47 9.40 17.28 2.92
C GLY A 47 9.96 16.32 1.88
N ASN A 48 10.77 15.36 2.31
CA ASN A 48 11.29 14.31 1.44
C ASN A 48 10.58 13.00 1.72
N THR A 49 10.22 12.28 0.68
CA THR A 49 9.61 10.96 0.79
C THR A 49 10.49 9.93 0.12
N THR A 50 10.88 8.90 0.86
CA THR A 50 11.64 7.78 0.34
C THR A 50 10.79 6.52 0.42
N PHE A 51 10.96 5.64 -0.56
CA PHE A 51 10.12 4.45 -0.69
C PHE A 51 10.93 3.17 -0.53
N HIS A 52 10.26 2.16 0.01
CA HIS A 52 10.71 0.78 0.00
C HIS A 52 9.61 -0.05 -0.65
N CYS A 53 9.95 -0.80 -1.68
CA CYS A 53 8.99 -1.59 -2.44
C CYS A 53 9.36 -3.07 -2.36
N GLU A 54 8.37 -3.90 -2.09
CA GLU A 54 8.56 -5.33 -1.98
C GLU A 54 7.48 -6.04 -2.79
N LYS A 55 7.88 -6.93 -3.71
CA LYS A 55 6.92 -7.76 -4.42
C LYS A 55 6.26 -8.72 -3.43
N MET A 56 4.95 -8.69 -3.36
CA MET A 56 4.21 -9.56 -2.45
C MET A 56 4.22 -11.00 -2.94
N ARG A 57 4.28 -11.92 -2.00
CA ARG A 57 4.23 -13.36 -2.27
C ARG A 57 2.86 -13.87 -1.86
N LYS A 58 2.27 -14.72 -2.69
CA LYS A 58 0.95 -15.30 -2.42
C LYS A 58 0.94 -16.10 -1.12
N GLY A 59 -0.11 -15.90 -0.33
CA GLY A 59 -0.29 -16.64 0.91
C GLY A 59 0.53 -16.16 2.09
N VAL A 60 1.40 -15.18 1.89
CA VAL A 60 2.21 -14.58 2.96
C VAL A 60 1.42 -13.45 3.59
N THR A 61 1.45 -13.38 4.90
CA THR A 61 0.81 -12.31 5.66
C THR A 61 1.79 -11.14 5.79
N TYR A 62 1.35 -9.95 5.36
CA TYR A 62 2.15 -8.72 5.49
C TYR A 62 1.46 -7.81 6.48
N ASN A 63 2.16 -7.43 7.53
CA ASN A 63 1.63 -6.54 8.54
C ASN A 63 2.23 -5.15 8.37
N ILE A 64 1.36 -4.14 8.25
CA ILE A 64 1.76 -2.74 8.22
C ILE A 64 1.43 -2.15 9.59
N PRO A 65 2.45 -1.86 10.40
CA PRO A 65 2.21 -1.29 11.72
C PRO A 65 1.54 0.09 11.65
N ALA A 66 0.78 0.40 12.68
CA ALA A 66 0.22 1.74 12.84
C ALA A 66 1.33 2.80 12.71
N GLY A 67 1.03 3.89 12.03
CA GLY A 67 1.99 4.98 11.83
C GLY A 67 2.91 4.81 10.63
N THR A 68 2.75 3.75 9.85
CA THR A 68 3.56 3.52 8.64
C THR A 68 2.83 4.02 7.41
N TRP A 69 3.45 4.94 6.68
CA TRP A 69 2.94 5.38 5.37
C TRP A 69 3.09 4.25 4.37
N HIS A 70 2.03 3.96 3.62
CA HIS A 70 2.03 2.81 2.72
C HIS A 70 1.01 2.93 1.61
N ASP A 71 1.14 2.04 0.63
CA ASP A 71 0.12 1.74 -0.37
C ASP A 71 0.46 0.38 -0.97
N ILE A 72 -0.42 -0.12 -1.82
CA ILE A 72 -0.18 -1.36 -2.57
C ILE A 72 -0.41 -1.07 -4.05
N ALA A 73 0.60 -1.36 -4.87
CA ALA A 73 0.47 -1.31 -6.31
C ALA A 73 0.02 -2.67 -6.82
N MET A 74 -1.05 -2.69 -7.60
CA MET A 74 -1.67 -3.93 -8.05
C MET A 74 -1.71 -3.99 -9.57
N ASP A 75 -1.30 -5.14 -10.12
CA ASP A 75 -1.50 -5.44 -11.52
C ASP A 75 -2.97 -5.78 -11.77
N LEU A 76 -3.32 -6.09 -13.00
CA LEU A 76 -4.69 -6.49 -13.35
C LEU A 76 -5.04 -7.82 -12.66
N ASP A 77 -6.31 -7.97 -12.33
CA ASP A 77 -6.85 -9.20 -11.74
C ASP A 77 -6.23 -9.61 -10.40
N VAL A 78 -5.78 -8.64 -9.62
CA VAL A 78 -5.27 -8.89 -8.27
C VAL A 78 -6.42 -9.06 -7.28
N GLU A 79 -6.28 -10.06 -6.40
CA GLU A 79 -7.17 -10.25 -5.26
C GLU A 79 -6.34 -10.23 -3.98
N ILE A 80 -6.70 -9.33 -3.09
CA ILE A 80 -6.02 -9.13 -1.80
C ILE A 80 -7.06 -9.13 -0.69
N ILE A 81 -6.75 -9.82 0.40
CA ILE A 81 -7.51 -9.67 1.64
C ILE A 81 -6.85 -8.60 2.49
N ILE A 82 -7.65 -7.66 2.97
CA ILE A 82 -7.22 -6.62 3.89
C ILE A 82 -7.95 -6.86 5.21
N VAL A 83 -7.19 -6.95 6.29
CA VAL A 83 -7.76 -7.11 7.64
C VAL A 83 -7.34 -5.94 8.48
N GLU A 84 -8.32 -5.25 9.07
CA GLU A 84 -8.07 -4.11 9.92
C GLU A 84 -9.16 -4.00 11.00
N LYS A 85 -8.92 -3.18 11.99
CA LYS A 85 -9.92 -2.92 13.03
C LYS A 85 -11.13 -2.22 12.42
N SER A 86 -12.33 -2.74 12.68
CA SER A 86 -13.53 -2.41 11.91
C SER A 86 -14.04 -0.97 12.06
N ASP A 87 -13.68 -0.25 13.10
CA ASP A 87 -14.25 1.06 13.39
C ASP A 87 -13.23 2.19 13.49
N THR A 88 -11.99 1.97 13.10
CA THR A 88 -10.93 2.96 13.29
C THR A 88 -10.61 3.78 12.04
N HIS A 89 -10.97 3.32 10.88
CA HIS A 89 -10.46 3.91 9.63
C HIS A 89 -11.02 5.29 9.30
N LYS A 90 -12.21 5.64 9.80
CA LYS A 90 -12.88 6.88 9.39
C LYS A 90 -12.15 8.15 9.81
N ASN A 91 -11.60 8.16 11.02
CA ASN A 91 -10.90 9.34 11.54
C ASN A 91 -9.43 9.07 11.79
N ASP A 92 -8.96 7.89 11.43
CA ASP A 92 -7.62 7.41 11.74
C ASP A 92 -6.68 7.48 10.55
N CYS A 93 -7.23 7.67 9.36
CA CYS A 93 -6.48 7.61 8.12
C CYS A 93 -6.11 9.01 7.64
N GLU A 94 -4.84 9.21 7.31
CA GLU A 94 -4.37 10.41 6.63
C GLU A 94 -3.79 10.04 5.29
N TYR A 95 -3.81 10.99 4.36
CA TYR A 95 -3.28 10.82 3.02
C TYR A 95 -2.20 11.86 2.75
N LEU A 96 -1.18 11.47 2.01
CA LEU A 96 -0.14 12.37 1.52
C LEU A 96 -0.09 12.27 0.01
N LYS A 97 -0.38 13.38 -0.66
CA LYS A 97 -0.29 13.45 -2.11
C LYS A 97 1.18 13.49 -2.53
N LEU A 98 1.53 12.68 -3.52
CA LEU A 98 2.89 12.61 -4.03
C LEU A 98 3.10 13.64 -5.14
N SER A 99 4.29 14.23 -5.19
CA SER A 99 4.70 15.09 -6.31
C SER A 99 4.91 14.24 -7.56
N GLN A 100 4.99 14.89 -8.71
CA GLN A 100 5.24 14.16 -9.95
C GLN A 100 6.59 13.44 -9.92
N GLN A 101 7.61 14.06 -9.34
CA GLN A 101 8.92 13.43 -9.21
C GLN A 101 8.86 12.20 -8.28
N GLU A 102 8.18 12.32 -7.16
CA GLU A 102 8.00 11.19 -6.25
C GLU A 102 7.24 10.05 -6.92
N ARG A 103 6.22 10.37 -7.70
CA ARG A 103 5.45 9.37 -8.45
C ARG A 103 6.34 8.66 -9.48
N ASN A 104 7.15 9.41 -10.20
CA ASN A 104 8.07 8.83 -11.20
C ASN A 104 9.07 7.89 -10.53
N ASP A 105 9.64 8.29 -9.41
CA ASP A 105 10.57 7.48 -8.66
C ASP A 105 9.90 6.20 -8.14
N LEU A 106 8.69 6.35 -7.62
CA LEU A 106 7.93 5.22 -7.09
C LEU A 106 7.61 4.21 -8.18
N TYR A 107 7.14 4.67 -9.34
CA TYR A 107 6.77 3.76 -10.44
C TYR A 107 7.99 3.00 -10.96
N ALA A 108 9.15 3.63 -11.01
CA ALA A 108 10.38 2.97 -11.39
C ALA A 108 10.75 1.87 -10.40
N MET A 109 10.60 2.13 -9.10
CA MET A 109 10.87 1.14 -8.06
C MET A 109 9.88 -0.02 -8.09
N ILE A 110 8.61 0.25 -8.33
CA ILE A 110 7.57 -0.78 -8.45
C ILE A 110 7.91 -1.72 -9.61
N ASN A 111 8.22 -1.16 -10.77
CA ASN A 111 8.56 -1.95 -11.95
C ASN A 111 9.81 -2.81 -11.71
N LYS A 112 10.80 -2.25 -11.05
CA LYS A 112 12.02 -2.99 -10.69
C LYS A 112 11.72 -4.15 -9.74
N SER A 113 10.81 -3.95 -8.79
CA SER A 113 10.43 -4.98 -7.83
C SER A 113 9.74 -6.18 -8.49
N LEU A 114 9.11 -5.97 -9.64
CA LEU A 114 8.39 -7.02 -10.36
C LEU A 114 9.29 -7.86 -11.28
N LEU A 115 10.50 -7.44 -11.51
CA LEU A 115 11.46 -8.23 -12.31
C LEU A 115 11.97 -9.48 -11.53
#